data_dbcfe4839df5efc22c9f7f299b009b58
#
_entry.id   dbcfe4839df5efc22c9f7f299b009b58
#
_cell.length_a   1.000
_cell.length_b   1.000
_cell.length_c   1.000
_cell.angle_alpha   90.00
_cell.angle_beta   90.00
_cell.angle_gamma   90.00
#
_symmetry.space_group_name_H-M   'P 1'
#
loop_
_entity.id
_entity.type
_entity.pdbx_description
1 polymer ?
#
loop_
_entity_poly.entity_id
_entity_poly.type
_entity_poly.pdbx_seq_one_letter_code
_entity_poly.pdbx_strand_id
1 'polypeptide(L)'
;MTAPVFIVEPGALTGLTGDRVDRIVLSGAEGRHAVSVRRLRIGEDIVLTDGTGTGAYGTVAAVEGKDHLEVAVTALRSEPAPRPRITVVQALPKGDRGELAVETMTETGVDAIVPWAAVRCVTQWRAERGAKALA
;
A
#
# COMPACT_ATOMS: atom_id res chain seq x y z
N MET A 1 -11.07 14.90 -9.59
CA MET A 1 -11.00 13.55 -8.98
C MET A 1 -9.54 13.24 -8.67
N THR A 2 -9.28 12.61 -7.55
CA THR A 2 -7.90 12.21 -7.20
C THR A 2 -7.56 10.95 -8.00
N ALA A 3 -6.36 10.89 -8.62
CA ALA A 3 -5.88 9.71 -9.31
C ALA A 3 -5.81 8.52 -8.34
N PRO A 4 -6.25 7.32 -8.75
CA PRO A 4 -6.17 6.13 -7.91
C PRO A 4 -4.70 5.72 -7.70
N VAL A 5 -4.42 5.18 -6.51
CA VAL A 5 -3.09 4.73 -6.11
C VAL A 5 -3.07 3.20 -6.09
N PHE A 6 -2.03 2.60 -6.63
CA PHE A 6 -1.79 1.16 -6.63
C PHE A 6 -0.39 0.85 -6.11
N ILE A 7 -0.26 -0.29 -5.46
CA ILE A 7 1.00 -0.73 -4.89
C ILE A 7 1.73 -1.62 -5.89
N VAL A 8 3.01 -1.34 -6.10
CA VAL A 8 3.90 -2.20 -6.90
C VAL A 8 4.92 -2.88 -5.99
N GLU A 9 5.58 -3.91 -6.51
CA GLU A 9 6.62 -4.61 -5.78
C GLU A 9 7.73 -3.67 -5.29
N PRO A 10 8.30 -3.91 -4.10
CA PRO A 10 9.42 -3.13 -3.61
C PRO A 10 10.56 -3.08 -4.61
N GLY A 11 11.02 -1.88 -4.92
CA GLY A 11 12.08 -1.67 -5.90
C GLY A 11 11.63 -1.56 -7.36
N ALA A 12 10.35 -1.79 -7.68
CA ALA A 12 9.84 -1.65 -9.05
C ALA A 12 9.99 -0.22 -9.60
N LEU A 13 10.07 0.77 -8.73
CA LEU A 13 10.29 2.18 -9.09
C LEU A 13 11.78 2.56 -9.11
N THR A 14 12.68 1.64 -8.75
CA THR A 14 14.12 1.89 -8.71
C THR A 14 14.68 1.98 -10.13
N GLY A 15 15.47 3.02 -10.39
CA GLY A 15 16.09 3.23 -11.71
C GLY A 15 15.21 4.00 -12.70
N LEU A 16 13.99 4.35 -12.32
CA LEU A 16 13.22 5.34 -13.06
C LEU A 16 13.85 6.72 -12.83
N THR A 17 14.02 7.48 -13.89
CA THR A 17 14.68 8.82 -13.80
C THR A 17 13.68 9.96 -13.88
N GLY A 18 12.48 9.71 -14.38
CA GLY A 18 11.48 10.75 -14.67
C GLY A 18 11.84 11.65 -15.86
N ASP A 19 13.05 11.50 -16.42
CA ASP A 19 13.51 12.32 -17.55
C ASP A 19 13.01 11.79 -18.90
N ARG A 20 12.47 10.59 -18.90
CA ARG A 20 11.86 9.92 -20.06
C ARG A 20 10.57 9.23 -19.62
N VAL A 21 9.73 8.92 -20.57
CA VAL A 21 8.52 8.14 -20.31
C VAL A 21 8.93 6.68 -20.06
N ASP A 22 8.98 6.31 -18.80
CA ASP A 22 9.20 4.92 -18.38
C ASP A 22 7.87 4.16 -18.40
N ARG A 23 7.93 2.87 -18.67
CA ARG A 23 6.74 2.00 -18.69
C ARG A 23 6.82 0.97 -17.59
N ILE A 24 5.74 0.86 -16.82
CA ILE A 24 5.58 -0.12 -15.75
C ILE A 24 4.34 -0.92 -16.03
N VAL A 25 4.46 -2.25 -15.88
CA VAL A 25 3.32 -3.16 -15.97
C VAL A 25 2.80 -3.44 -14.55
N LEU A 26 1.54 -3.12 -14.33
CA LEU A 26 0.79 -3.51 -13.14
C LEU A 26 0.05 -4.81 -13.46
N SER A 27 0.32 -5.87 -12.69
CA SER A 27 -0.23 -7.20 -12.93
C SER A 27 -0.67 -7.87 -11.62
N GLY A 28 -1.18 -9.09 -11.70
CA GLY A 28 -1.61 -9.85 -10.54
C GLY A 28 -2.83 -9.26 -9.83
N ALA A 29 -2.81 -9.21 -8.50
CA ALA A 29 -3.94 -8.72 -7.69
C ALA A 29 -4.21 -7.23 -7.94
N GLU A 30 -3.17 -6.41 -7.95
CA GLU A 30 -3.26 -4.97 -8.21
C GLU A 30 -3.68 -4.67 -9.65
N GLY A 31 -3.14 -5.40 -10.64
CA GLY A 31 -3.58 -5.30 -12.02
C GLY A 31 -5.06 -5.66 -12.20
N ARG A 32 -5.51 -6.74 -11.55
CA ARG A 32 -6.93 -7.11 -11.53
C ARG A 32 -7.79 -6.05 -10.86
N HIS A 33 -7.33 -5.48 -9.76
CA HIS A 33 -8.03 -4.38 -9.09
C HIS A 33 -8.16 -3.17 -10.02
N ALA A 34 -7.08 -2.78 -10.70
CA ALA A 34 -7.09 -1.66 -11.63
C ALA A 34 -8.04 -1.89 -12.84
N VAL A 35 -7.91 -3.05 -13.49
CA VAL A 35 -8.64 -3.34 -14.74
C VAL A 35 -10.08 -3.79 -14.47
N SER A 36 -10.29 -4.77 -13.59
CA SER A 36 -11.59 -5.43 -13.43
C SER A 36 -12.49 -4.76 -12.40
N VAL A 37 -11.92 -4.18 -11.34
CA VAL A 37 -12.68 -3.53 -10.26
C VAL A 37 -12.83 -2.05 -10.53
N ARG A 38 -11.71 -1.33 -10.66
CA ARG A 38 -11.69 0.12 -10.93
C ARG A 38 -12.02 0.46 -12.38
N ARG A 39 -11.83 -0.49 -13.30
CA ARG A 39 -12.13 -0.37 -14.73
C ARG A 39 -11.43 0.82 -15.39
N LEU A 40 -10.15 1.01 -15.03
CA LEU A 40 -9.34 2.07 -15.61
C LEU A 40 -9.20 1.93 -17.12
N ARG A 41 -9.21 3.06 -17.78
CA ARG A 41 -9.14 3.18 -19.25
C ARG A 41 -7.85 3.86 -19.67
N ILE A 42 -7.45 3.63 -20.91
CA ILE A 42 -6.30 4.30 -21.53
C ILE A 42 -6.49 5.82 -21.43
N GLY A 43 -5.44 6.51 -21.00
CA GLY A 43 -5.40 7.96 -20.81
C GLY A 43 -5.83 8.44 -19.42
N GLU A 44 -6.33 7.57 -18.54
CA GLU A 44 -6.66 7.96 -17.16
C GLU A 44 -5.41 8.09 -16.31
N ASP A 45 -5.43 9.05 -15.38
CA ASP A 45 -4.35 9.27 -14.44
C ASP A 45 -4.27 8.15 -13.39
N ILE A 46 -3.05 7.76 -13.05
CA ILE A 46 -2.75 6.72 -12.08
C ILE A 46 -1.48 7.06 -11.31
N VAL A 47 -1.42 6.64 -10.05
CA VAL A 47 -0.22 6.72 -9.22
C VAL A 47 0.20 5.31 -8.80
N LEU A 48 1.47 4.99 -8.94
CA LEU A 48 2.06 3.76 -8.45
C LEU A 48 2.99 4.09 -7.28
N THR A 49 2.99 3.26 -6.26
CA THR A 49 3.92 3.38 -5.13
C THR A 49 4.42 2.00 -4.69
N ASP A 50 5.67 1.95 -4.27
CA ASP A 50 6.27 0.76 -3.66
C ASP A 50 6.25 0.78 -2.13
N GLY A 51 5.58 1.78 -1.54
CA GLY A 51 5.49 1.95 -0.09
C GLY A 51 6.76 2.51 0.57
N THR A 52 7.81 2.85 -0.19
CA THR A 52 9.07 3.37 0.36
C THR A 52 9.16 4.90 0.40
N GLY A 53 8.07 5.58 0.06
CA GLY A 53 8.00 7.05 -0.04
C GLY A 53 8.17 7.57 -1.46
N THR A 54 8.28 6.68 -2.45
CA THR A 54 8.32 7.07 -3.86
C THR A 54 6.96 6.85 -4.51
N GLY A 55 6.48 7.86 -5.20
CA GLY A 55 5.28 7.82 -6.05
C GLY A 55 5.64 8.06 -7.51
N ALA A 56 5.22 7.16 -8.39
CA ALA A 56 5.31 7.31 -9.84
C ALA A 56 3.95 7.75 -10.38
N TYR A 57 3.90 8.93 -10.95
CA TYR A 57 2.71 9.54 -11.53
C TYR A 57 2.72 9.33 -13.03
N GLY A 58 1.60 8.92 -13.58
CA GLY A 58 1.50 8.64 -15.00
C GLY A 58 0.07 8.45 -15.48
N THR A 59 -0.04 7.94 -16.68
CA THR A 59 -1.32 7.61 -17.31
C THR A 59 -1.34 6.16 -17.75
N VAL A 60 -2.53 5.60 -17.83
CA VAL A 60 -2.74 4.26 -18.39
C VAL A 60 -2.41 4.30 -19.88
N ALA A 61 -1.39 3.55 -20.30
CA ALA A 61 -0.94 3.46 -21.69
C ALA A 61 -1.59 2.31 -22.46
N ALA A 62 -1.79 1.16 -21.79
CA ALA A 62 -2.45 0.01 -22.38
C ALA A 62 -3.19 -0.79 -21.30
N VAL A 63 -4.21 -1.53 -21.72
CA VAL A 63 -4.93 -2.49 -20.88
C VAL A 63 -5.01 -3.80 -21.64
N GLU A 64 -4.55 -4.89 -21.03
CA GLU A 64 -4.53 -6.21 -21.63
C GLU A 64 -5.24 -7.23 -20.72
N GLY A 65 -6.20 -7.94 -21.29
CA GLY A 65 -6.94 -8.96 -20.56
C GLY A 65 -7.75 -8.38 -19.38
N LYS A 66 -7.66 -9.02 -18.21
CA LYS A 66 -8.43 -8.68 -17.01
C LYS A 66 -7.58 -8.20 -15.84
N ASP A 67 -6.27 -8.30 -15.96
CA ASP A 67 -5.32 -8.11 -14.85
C ASP A 67 -3.96 -7.51 -15.26
N HIS A 68 -3.82 -7.04 -16.50
CA HIS A 68 -2.62 -6.38 -16.97
C HIS A 68 -2.92 -4.96 -17.42
N LEU A 69 -2.15 -4.02 -16.90
CA LEU A 69 -2.27 -2.61 -17.22
C LEU A 69 -0.86 -2.01 -17.34
N GLU A 70 -0.58 -1.36 -18.45
CA GLU A 70 0.67 -0.66 -18.68
C GLU A 70 0.51 0.82 -18.32
N VAL A 71 1.44 1.34 -17.52
CA VAL A 71 1.47 2.73 -17.08
C VAL A 71 2.63 3.44 -17.74
N ALA A 72 2.37 4.54 -18.41
CA ALA A 72 3.38 5.48 -18.87
C ALA A 72 3.67 6.48 -17.75
N VAL A 73 4.80 6.32 -17.08
CA VAL A 73 5.23 7.17 -15.97
C VAL A 73 5.82 8.46 -16.52
N THR A 74 5.31 9.60 -16.08
CA THR A 74 5.73 10.93 -16.53
C THR A 74 6.40 11.76 -15.45
N ALA A 75 6.24 11.39 -14.19
CA ALA A 75 6.87 12.07 -13.07
C ALA A 75 7.11 11.12 -11.88
N LEU A 76 8.21 11.35 -11.18
CA LEU A 76 8.51 10.72 -9.90
C LEU A 76 8.51 11.77 -8.81
N ARG A 77 7.95 11.40 -7.66
CA ARG A 77 8.04 12.20 -6.45
C ARG A 77 8.49 11.30 -5.31
N SER A 78 9.49 11.74 -4.57
CA SER A 78 9.95 11.06 -3.37
C SER A 78 9.72 11.95 -2.17
N GLU A 79 9.06 11.41 -1.17
CA GLU A 79 8.80 12.10 0.08
C GLU A 79 9.56 11.39 1.20
N PRO A 80 10.33 12.12 2.00
CA PRO A 80 11.01 11.52 3.14
C PRO A 80 9.99 11.05 4.17
N ALA A 81 10.35 10.00 4.92
CA ALA A 81 9.51 9.53 6.01
C ALA A 81 9.19 10.67 6.99
N PRO A 82 7.93 10.83 7.41
CA PRO A 82 7.54 11.89 8.33
C PRO A 82 8.28 11.78 9.66
N ARG A 83 8.46 12.91 10.33
CA ARG A 83 9.07 12.99 11.66
C ARG A 83 8.17 13.79 12.60
N PRO A 84 8.09 13.43 13.90
CA PRO A 84 8.76 12.28 14.53
C PRO A 84 8.13 10.94 14.10
N ARG A 85 8.90 9.86 14.16
CA ARG A 85 8.34 8.50 14.01
C ARG A 85 7.56 8.13 15.26
N ILE A 86 6.36 7.61 15.06
CA ILE A 86 5.43 7.23 16.14
C ILE A 86 5.34 5.70 16.19
N THR A 87 5.71 5.12 17.32
CA THR A 87 5.53 3.71 17.60
C THR A 87 4.51 3.54 18.71
N VAL A 88 3.45 2.78 18.47
CA VAL A 88 2.44 2.48 19.48
C VAL A 88 2.62 1.05 19.99
N VAL A 89 2.79 0.90 21.29
CA VAL A 89 2.78 -0.42 21.96
C VAL A 89 1.35 -0.66 22.44
N GLN A 90 0.63 -1.55 21.74
CA GLN A 90 -0.79 -1.79 21.95
C GLN A 90 -1.02 -3.11 22.68
N ALA A 91 -1.62 -3.04 23.86
CA ALA A 91 -2.10 -4.23 24.53
C ALA A 91 -3.23 -4.89 23.73
N LEU A 92 -3.25 -6.23 23.68
CA LEU A 92 -4.22 -6.98 22.88
C LEU A 92 -5.65 -6.78 23.41
N PRO A 93 -6.53 -6.07 22.69
CA PRO A 93 -7.90 -5.86 23.11
C PRO A 93 -8.77 -7.10 22.83
N LYS A 94 -9.96 -7.13 23.41
CA LYS A 94 -10.92 -8.21 23.21
C LYS A 94 -11.75 -7.96 21.93
N GLY A 95 -11.97 -9.03 21.16
CA GLY A 95 -12.82 -9.01 19.96
C GLY A 95 -12.18 -8.25 18.81
N ASP A 96 -13.00 -7.62 18.00
CA ASP A 96 -12.70 -6.85 16.79
C ASP A 96 -12.04 -5.48 17.05
N ARG A 97 -11.99 -5.06 18.31
CA ARG A 97 -11.35 -3.78 18.68
C ARG A 97 -9.87 -3.70 18.32
N GLY A 98 -9.19 -4.84 18.16
CA GLY A 98 -7.80 -4.90 17.73
C GLY A 98 -7.63 -4.45 16.28
N GLU A 99 -8.48 -4.95 15.41
CA GLU A 99 -8.50 -4.61 13.99
C GLU A 99 -8.84 -3.12 13.81
N LEU A 100 -9.90 -2.65 14.47
CA LEU A 100 -10.26 -1.23 14.45
C LEU A 100 -9.14 -0.32 14.98
N ALA A 101 -8.41 -0.74 16.02
CA ALA A 101 -7.30 0.02 16.55
C ALA A 101 -6.14 0.12 15.54
N VAL A 102 -5.81 -1.00 14.85
CA VAL A 102 -4.77 -1.02 13.80
C VAL A 102 -5.19 -0.12 12.63
N GLU A 103 -6.42 -0.23 12.16
CA GLU A 103 -6.97 0.60 11.09
C GLU A 103 -6.86 2.09 11.44
N THR A 104 -7.37 2.49 12.60
CA THR A 104 -7.32 3.89 13.06
C THR A 104 -5.89 4.40 13.23
N MET A 105 -4.98 3.60 13.79
CA MET A 105 -3.57 3.96 13.94
C MET A 105 -2.89 4.13 12.58
N THR A 106 -3.22 3.28 11.61
CA THR A 106 -2.70 3.37 10.25
C THR A 106 -3.20 4.65 9.55
N GLU A 107 -4.49 4.93 9.66
CA GLU A 107 -5.10 6.15 9.08
C GLU A 107 -4.54 7.44 9.69
N THR A 108 -4.16 7.41 10.95
CA THR A 108 -3.56 8.58 11.65
C THR A 108 -2.05 8.70 11.48
N GLY A 109 -1.43 7.79 10.70
CA GLY A 109 -0.01 7.89 10.34
C GLY A 109 0.94 7.34 11.40
N VAL A 110 0.53 6.33 12.17
CA VAL A 110 1.45 5.61 13.07
C VAL A 110 2.42 4.77 12.25
N ASP A 111 3.73 4.93 12.50
CA ASP A 111 4.79 4.26 11.72
C ASP A 111 5.01 2.80 12.10
N ALA A 112 4.74 2.43 13.34
CA ALA A 112 4.92 1.07 13.81
C ALA A 112 3.94 0.73 14.94
N ILE A 113 3.41 -0.49 14.90
CA ILE A 113 2.53 -1.02 15.94
C ILE A 113 3.18 -2.26 16.52
N VAL A 114 3.39 -2.26 17.83
CA VAL A 114 3.96 -3.40 18.56
C VAL A 114 2.85 -4.01 19.41
N PRO A 115 2.32 -5.19 19.04
CA PRO A 115 1.32 -5.86 19.84
C PRO A 115 1.95 -6.40 21.14
N TRP A 116 1.27 -6.18 22.24
CA TRP A 116 1.73 -6.59 23.57
C TRP A 116 0.73 -7.50 24.29
N ALA A 117 1.16 -8.70 24.62
CA ALA A 117 0.39 -9.65 25.43
C ALA A 117 0.58 -9.36 26.92
N ALA A 118 -0.17 -8.39 27.46
CA ALA A 118 -0.11 -8.06 28.88
C ALA A 118 -0.71 -9.21 29.74
N VAL A 119 -0.19 -9.38 30.95
CA VAL A 119 -0.58 -10.46 31.88
C VAL A 119 -2.09 -10.49 32.16
N ARG A 120 -2.74 -9.34 32.17
CA ARG A 120 -4.18 -9.18 32.41
C ARG A 120 -5.02 -9.06 31.14
N CYS A 121 -4.43 -9.24 29.94
CA CYS A 121 -5.18 -9.29 28.71
C CYS A 121 -6.05 -10.55 28.66
N VAL A 122 -7.34 -10.37 28.37
CA VAL A 122 -8.28 -11.48 28.15
C VAL A 122 -7.94 -12.20 26.84
N THR A 123 -7.50 -11.47 25.84
CA THR A 123 -7.07 -11.99 24.54
C THR A 123 -5.61 -12.43 24.62
N GLN A 124 -5.35 -13.68 24.25
CA GLN A 124 -4.00 -14.22 24.11
C GLN A 124 -3.81 -14.72 22.69
N TRP A 125 -2.83 -14.16 22.01
CA TRP A 125 -2.39 -14.68 20.71
C TRP A 125 -1.45 -15.86 20.94
N ARG A 126 -1.96 -17.06 20.74
CA ARG A 126 -1.16 -18.28 20.80
C ARG A 126 -0.73 -18.67 19.39
N ALA A 127 0.60 -18.72 19.17
CA ALA A 127 1.26 -19.24 17.96
C ALA A 127 0.59 -18.83 16.62
N GLU A 128 -0.11 -19.75 15.96
CA GLU A 128 -0.70 -19.54 14.65
C GLU A 128 -1.78 -18.45 14.57
N ARG A 129 -2.51 -18.20 15.67
CA ARG A 129 -3.51 -17.10 15.69
C ARG A 129 -2.88 -15.72 15.66
N GLY A 130 -1.69 -15.57 16.25
CA GLY A 130 -0.96 -14.31 16.22
C GLY A 130 -0.48 -13.96 14.80
N ALA A 131 0.02 -14.95 14.06
CA ALA A 131 0.47 -14.77 12.68
C ALA A 131 -0.68 -14.38 11.73
N LYS A 132 -1.86 -15.00 11.90
CA LYS A 132 -3.05 -14.68 11.08
C LYS A 132 -3.68 -13.33 11.38
N ALA A 133 -3.50 -12.78 12.57
CA ALA A 133 -4.06 -11.48 12.94
C ALA A 133 -3.15 -10.31 12.55
N LEU A 134 -1.91 -10.59 12.11
CA LEU A 134 -0.94 -9.60 11.66
C LEU A 134 -0.74 -9.63 10.12
N ALA A 135 -1.34 -10.59 9.42
CA ALA A 135 -1.33 -10.70 7.98
C ALA A 135 -2.55 -10.02 7.36
#